data_4738c0e773161a63d369fbbf9cd969de
#
_entry.id   4738c0e773161a63d369fbbf9cd969de
#
_cell.length_a   1.000
_cell.length_b   1.000
_cell.length_c   1.000
_cell.angle_alpha   90.00
_cell.angle_beta   90.00
_cell.angle_gamma   90.00
#
_symmetry.space_group_name_H-M   'P 1'
#
loop_
_entity.id
_entity.type
_entity.pdbx_description
1 polymer ?
#
loop_
_entity_poly.entity_id
_entity_poly.type
_entity_poly.pdbx_seq_one_letter_code
_entity_poly.pdbx_strand_id
1 'polypeptide(L)'
;MLKRLRSAHPMLYCLVAEVLFLGMLFVASLLSLLLILFVVRDIDAVDDYMLTFMQEAAGVLVAWLFLARTGKSGLLRRRGSGFFNGLLVGLYPIALIGYNAYDTLLFGRPEGDMLPAWHVVWFLIGMTSVGVAEEFLFRGVIAQTLLEHFGTSRAGVWKACLLSGLYFGAAHQIGRAHV
;
A
#
# COMPACT_ATOMS: atom_id res chain seq x y z
N MET A 1 -3.87 10.12 -23.13
CA MET A 1 -5.14 10.09 -22.36
C MET A 1 -4.93 10.40 -20.88
N LEU A 2 -4.15 9.65 -20.11
CA LEU A 2 -3.95 9.86 -18.65
C LEU A 2 -3.42 11.26 -18.28
N LYS A 3 -2.46 11.83 -19.03
CA LYS A 3 -1.97 13.19 -18.78
C LYS A 3 -3.09 14.24 -18.91
N ARG A 4 -3.95 14.12 -19.93
CA ARG A 4 -5.12 14.99 -20.11
C ARG A 4 -6.13 14.84 -18.99
N LEU A 5 -6.43 13.60 -18.58
CA LEU A 5 -7.35 13.34 -17.48
C LEU A 5 -6.84 13.96 -16.18
N ARG A 6 -5.54 13.79 -15.88
CA ARG A 6 -4.91 14.35 -14.69
C ARG A 6 -4.98 15.90 -14.64
N SER A 7 -4.78 16.56 -15.78
CA SER A 7 -4.80 18.03 -15.82
C SER A 7 -6.21 18.61 -15.86
N ALA A 8 -7.16 17.97 -16.56
CA ALA A 8 -8.52 18.47 -16.72
C ALA A 8 -9.44 18.06 -15.56
N HIS A 9 -9.30 16.84 -15.05
CA HIS A 9 -10.18 16.26 -14.03
C HIS A 9 -9.37 15.48 -12.99
N PRO A 10 -8.60 16.18 -12.12
CA PRO A 10 -7.67 15.53 -11.17
C PRO A 10 -8.35 14.59 -10.19
N MET A 11 -9.57 14.92 -9.70
CA MET A 11 -10.34 14.05 -8.81
C MET A 11 -10.73 12.75 -9.51
N LEU A 12 -11.24 12.85 -10.73
CA LEU A 12 -11.60 11.66 -11.52
C LEU A 12 -10.36 10.81 -11.84
N TYR A 13 -9.21 11.46 -12.09
CA TYR A 13 -7.95 10.75 -12.29
C TYR A 13 -7.55 9.96 -11.04
N CYS A 14 -7.67 10.54 -9.84
CA CYS A 14 -7.40 9.85 -8.57
C CYS A 14 -8.35 8.65 -8.37
N LEU A 15 -9.65 8.85 -8.61
CA LEU A 15 -10.64 7.77 -8.52
C LEU A 15 -10.34 6.63 -9.50
N VAL A 16 -10.02 6.95 -10.75
CA VAL A 16 -9.67 5.94 -11.77
C VAL A 16 -8.40 5.19 -11.37
N ALA A 17 -7.39 5.89 -10.82
CA ALA A 17 -6.17 5.25 -10.36
C ALA A 17 -6.45 4.26 -9.22
N GLU A 18 -7.26 4.64 -8.24
CA GLU A 18 -7.66 3.81 -7.10
C GLU A 18 -8.48 2.59 -7.55
N VAL A 19 -9.50 2.79 -8.37
CA VAL A 19 -10.35 1.70 -8.88
C VAL A 19 -9.53 0.70 -9.71
N LEU A 20 -8.61 1.16 -10.55
CA LEU A 20 -7.74 0.27 -11.33
C LEU A 20 -6.71 -0.45 -10.44
N PHE A 21 -6.23 0.20 -9.39
CA PHE A 21 -5.36 -0.43 -8.41
C PHE A 21 -6.09 -1.55 -7.66
N LEU A 22 -7.24 -1.26 -7.07
CA LEU A 22 -8.07 -2.26 -6.36
C LEU A 22 -8.53 -3.38 -7.30
N GLY A 23 -8.93 -3.04 -8.52
CA GLY A 23 -9.29 -4.01 -9.55
C GLY A 23 -8.13 -4.94 -9.91
N MET A 24 -6.89 -4.43 -9.94
CA MET A 24 -5.71 -5.26 -10.20
C MET A 24 -5.37 -6.16 -9.01
N LEU A 25 -5.52 -5.67 -7.76
CA LEU A 25 -5.38 -6.53 -6.58
C LEU A 25 -6.38 -7.69 -6.63
N PHE A 26 -7.64 -7.39 -6.97
CA PHE A 26 -8.68 -8.42 -7.12
C PHE A 26 -8.34 -9.44 -8.23
N VAL A 27 -7.90 -8.98 -9.40
CA VAL A 27 -7.49 -9.85 -10.50
C VAL A 27 -6.28 -10.70 -10.08
N ALA A 28 -5.30 -10.12 -9.40
CA ALA A 28 -4.14 -10.86 -8.91
C ALA A 28 -4.54 -11.92 -7.87
N SER A 29 -5.49 -11.61 -6.96
CA SER A 29 -6.06 -12.57 -6.02
C SER A 29 -6.73 -13.74 -6.72
N LEU A 30 -7.55 -13.44 -7.74
CA LEU A 30 -8.22 -14.47 -8.53
C LEU A 30 -7.23 -15.35 -9.27
N LEU A 31 -6.20 -14.77 -9.90
CA LEU A 31 -5.15 -15.52 -10.59
C LEU A 31 -4.35 -16.39 -9.62
N SER A 32 -4.04 -15.91 -8.43
CA SER A 32 -3.37 -16.67 -7.37
C SER A 32 -4.23 -17.86 -6.93
N LEU A 33 -5.53 -17.65 -6.72
CA LEU A 33 -6.47 -18.73 -6.40
C LEU A 33 -6.52 -19.79 -7.52
N LEU A 34 -6.62 -19.39 -8.78
CA LEU A 34 -6.60 -20.31 -9.90
C LEU A 34 -5.29 -21.08 -9.99
N LEU A 35 -4.15 -20.43 -9.73
CA LEU A 35 -2.85 -21.10 -9.68
C LEU A 35 -2.83 -22.18 -8.58
N ILE A 36 -3.33 -21.86 -7.40
CA ILE A 36 -3.42 -22.84 -6.30
C ILE A 36 -4.30 -24.04 -6.70
N LEU A 37 -5.51 -23.78 -7.18
CA LEU A 37 -6.48 -24.84 -7.50
C LEU A 37 -6.01 -25.77 -8.63
N PHE A 38 -5.36 -25.24 -9.66
CA PHE A 38 -5.04 -26.02 -10.86
C PHE A 38 -3.60 -26.52 -10.91
N VAL A 39 -2.66 -25.82 -10.27
CA VAL A 39 -1.23 -26.15 -10.36
C VAL A 39 -0.73 -26.73 -9.04
N VAL A 40 -0.88 -26.01 -7.94
CA VAL A 40 -0.36 -26.43 -6.62
C VAL A 40 -1.23 -27.56 -6.06
N ARG A 41 -2.55 -27.45 -6.18
CA ARG A 41 -3.58 -28.42 -5.70
C ARG A 41 -3.57 -28.67 -4.20
N ASP A 42 -2.84 -27.86 -3.46
CA ASP A 42 -2.75 -27.91 -2.00
C ASP A 42 -2.71 -26.47 -1.48
N ILE A 43 -3.79 -26.03 -0.86
CA ILE A 43 -3.92 -24.66 -0.35
C ILE A 43 -3.02 -24.44 0.85
N ASP A 44 -2.80 -25.48 1.66
CA ASP A 44 -2.02 -25.39 2.88
C ASP A 44 -0.50 -25.33 2.60
N ALA A 45 -0.10 -25.66 1.36
CA ALA A 45 1.29 -25.54 0.91
C ALA A 45 1.71 -24.11 0.54
N VAL A 46 0.76 -23.17 0.47
CA VAL A 46 1.02 -21.79 0.03
C VAL A 46 0.87 -20.84 1.21
N ASP A 47 1.91 -20.05 1.45
CA ASP A 47 1.89 -19.04 2.51
C ASP A 47 1.02 -17.82 2.11
N ASP A 48 0.13 -17.40 3.00
CA ASP A 48 -0.78 -16.27 2.77
C ASP A 48 -0.03 -14.95 2.51
N TYR A 49 1.12 -14.75 3.15
CA TYR A 49 1.93 -13.55 2.93
C TYR A 49 2.68 -13.57 1.60
N MET A 50 2.98 -14.77 1.09
CA MET A 50 3.48 -14.91 -0.29
C MET A 50 2.41 -14.48 -1.30
N LEU A 51 1.15 -14.88 -1.07
CA LEU A 51 0.02 -14.43 -1.90
C LEU A 51 -0.18 -12.91 -1.79
N THR A 52 -0.11 -12.36 -0.59
CA THR A 52 -0.16 -10.91 -0.35
C THR A 52 0.93 -10.21 -1.15
N PHE A 53 2.17 -10.69 -1.11
CA PHE A 53 3.26 -10.13 -1.91
C PHE A 53 2.95 -10.13 -3.41
N MET A 54 2.42 -11.22 -3.96
CA MET A 54 2.07 -11.31 -5.39
C MET A 54 0.99 -10.31 -5.79
N GLN A 55 -0.02 -10.14 -4.96
CA GLN A 55 -1.11 -9.18 -5.16
C GLN A 55 -0.59 -7.75 -5.12
N GLU A 56 0.17 -7.41 -4.10
CA GLU A 56 0.70 -6.05 -3.92
C GLU A 56 1.75 -5.68 -4.96
N ALA A 57 2.55 -6.64 -5.44
CA ALA A 57 3.47 -6.41 -6.57
C ALA A 57 2.70 -5.99 -7.84
N ALA A 58 1.53 -6.57 -8.09
CA ALA A 58 0.66 -6.16 -9.19
C ALA A 58 0.11 -4.74 -8.97
N GLY A 59 -0.28 -4.40 -7.73
CA GLY A 59 -0.68 -3.04 -7.33
C GLY A 59 0.43 -2.01 -7.55
N VAL A 60 1.66 -2.32 -7.12
CA VAL A 60 2.85 -1.47 -7.35
C VAL A 60 3.07 -1.24 -8.84
N LEU A 61 2.92 -2.27 -9.67
CA LEU A 61 3.05 -2.13 -11.13
C LEU A 61 2.02 -1.15 -11.70
N VAL A 62 0.76 -1.22 -11.28
CA VAL A 62 -0.28 -0.29 -11.72
C VAL A 62 0.05 1.13 -11.30
N ALA A 63 0.38 1.36 -10.03
CA ALA A 63 0.73 2.68 -9.53
C ALA A 63 1.97 3.25 -10.25
N TRP A 64 2.98 2.42 -10.50
CA TRP A 64 4.16 2.78 -11.29
C TRP A 64 3.80 3.17 -12.74
N LEU A 65 2.91 2.43 -13.40
CA LEU A 65 2.43 2.75 -14.75
C LEU A 65 1.73 4.11 -14.78
N PHE A 66 0.93 4.46 -13.77
CA PHE A 66 0.33 5.79 -13.64
C PHE A 66 1.39 6.88 -13.54
N LEU A 67 2.43 6.69 -12.70
CA LEU A 67 3.54 7.64 -12.56
C LEU A 67 4.35 7.76 -13.87
N ALA A 68 4.66 6.65 -14.50
CA ALA A 68 5.43 6.62 -15.75
C ALA A 68 4.69 7.30 -16.90
N ARG A 69 3.40 6.95 -17.09
CA ARG A 69 2.56 7.53 -18.17
C ARG A 69 2.27 9.01 -17.99
N THR A 70 2.31 9.51 -16.76
CA THR A 70 2.17 10.95 -16.47
C THR A 70 3.50 11.72 -16.45
N GLY A 71 4.64 11.02 -16.58
CA GLY A 71 5.97 11.62 -16.56
C GLY A 71 6.45 11.98 -15.15
N LYS A 72 5.89 11.34 -14.13
CA LYS A 72 6.18 11.58 -12.70
C LYS A 72 7.06 10.52 -12.05
N SER A 73 7.58 9.56 -12.82
CA SER A 73 8.49 8.51 -12.31
C SER A 73 9.75 9.06 -11.62
N GLY A 74 10.17 10.30 -11.94
CA GLY A 74 11.25 11.00 -11.25
C GLY A 74 10.99 11.24 -9.76
N LEU A 75 9.74 11.20 -9.29
CA LEU A 75 9.40 11.31 -7.85
C LEU A 75 10.03 10.15 -7.06
N LEU A 76 10.11 8.96 -7.64
CA LEU A 76 10.68 7.77 -7.00
C LEU A 76 12.22 7.85 -6.82
N ARG A 77 12.87 8.75 -7.56
CA ARG A 77 14.34 8.94 -7.51
C ARG A 77 14.76 10.10 -6.60
N ARG A 78 13.83 10.91 -6.13
CA ARG A 78 14.16 12.03 -5.25
C ARG A 78 14.57 11.49 -3.87
N ARG A 79 15.84 11.66 -3.51
CA ARG A 79 16.32 11.45 -2.15
C ARG A 79 15.68 12.53 -1.27
N GLY A 80 14.68 12.15 -0.49
CA GLY A 80 14.00 13.08 0.41
C GLY A 80 14.86 13.36 1.66
N SER A 81 14.89 14.61 2.10
CA SER A 81 15.40 15.02 3.42
C SER A 81 14.46 14.62 4.57
N GLY A 82 13.42 13.83 4.28
CA GLY A 82 12.34 13.52 5.23
C GLY A 82 12.55 12.32 6.14
N PHE A 83 13.74 11.67 6.13
CA PHE A 83 13.99 10.49 6.95
C PHE A 83 13.71 10.73 8.45
N PHE A 84 14.26 11.78 9.01
CA PHE A 84 14.04 12.11 10.44
C PHE A 84 12.59 12.49 10.74
N ASN A 85 11.93 13.21 9.85
CA ASN A 85 10.51 13.53 10.00
C ASN A 85 9.64 12.25 9.88
N GLY A 86 9.99 11.33 8.97
CA GLY A 86 9.37 10.02 8.87
C GLY A 86 9.58 9.19 10.14
N LEU A 87 10.77 9.22 10.72
CA LEU A 87 11.08 8.55 11.99
C LEU A 87 10.23 9.12 13.15
N LEU A 88 10.07 10.45 13.23
CA LEU A 88 9.21 11.07 14.23
C LEU A 88 7.75 10.63 14.12
N VAL A 89 7.21 10.58 12.89
CA VAL A 89 5.85 10.05 12.65
C VAL A 89 5.78 8.55 12.98
N GLY A 90 6.87 7.82 12.73
CA GLY A 90 7.00 6.39 13.03
C GLY A 90 7.24 6.06 14.51
N LEU A 91 7.45 7.04 15.40
CA LEU A 91 7.72 6.79 16.84
C LEU A 91 6.58 6.02 17.51
N TYR A 92 5.32 6.31 17.16
CA TYR A 92 4.17 5.62 17.74
C TYR A 92 4.16 4.11 17.43
N PRO A 93 4.21 3.65 16.16
CA PRO A 93 4.30 2.23 15.86
C PRO A 93 5.58 1.58 16.43
N ILE A 94 6.71 2.28 16.45
CA ILE A 94 7.94 1.79 17.08
C ILE A 94 7.74 1.57 18.59
N ALA A 95 7.09 2.51 19.26
CA ALA A 95 6.77 2.38 20.69
C ALA A 95 5.81 1.21 20.96
N LEU A 96 4.81 0.99 20.09
CA LEU A 96 3.91 -0.16 20.18
C LEU A 96 4.65 -1.50 20.01
N ILE A 97 5.56 -1.59 19.04
CA ILE A 97 6.41 -2.78 18.85
C ILE A 97 7.26 -3.02 20.09
N GLY A 98 7.87 -1.97 20.63
CA GLY A 98 8.65 -2.05 21.86
C GLY A 98 7.83 -2.49 23.07
N TYR A 99 6.60 -1.96 23.20
CA TYR A 99 5.68 -2.35 24.26
C TYR A 99 5.28 -3.82 24.15
N ASN A 100 4.88 -4.29 22.97
CA ASN A 100 4.51 -5.68 22.73
C ASN A 100 5.68 -6.65 22.99
N ALA A 101 6.90 -6.25 22.59
CA ALA A 101 8.09 -7.02 22.90
C ALA A 101 8.35 -7.11 24.40
N TYR A 102 8.22 -5.98 25.13
CA TYR A 102 8.36 -5.93 26.59
C TYR A 102 7.29 -6.77 27.30
N ASP A 103 6.03 -6.68 26.88
CA ASP A 103 4.93 -7.48 27.41
C ASP A 103 5.19 -8.99 27.23
N THR A 104 5.62 -9.39 26.03
CA THR A 104 6.01 -10.78 25.74
C THR A 104 7.19 -11.26 26.61
N LEU A 105 8.16 -10.39 26.91
CA LEU A 105 9.30 -10.74 27.78
C LEU A 105 8.89 -10.92 29.23
N LEU A 106 7.92 -10.13 29.72
CA LEU A 106 7.48 -10.17 31.13
C LEU A 106 6.47 -11.27 31.41
N PHE A 107 5.48 -11.43 30.52
CA PHE A 107 4.34 -12.31 30.76
C PHE A 107 4.42 -13.62 29.97
N GLY A 108 5.50 -13.79 29.22
CA GLY A 108 5.70 -14.97 28.38
C GLY A 108 5.03 -14.84 27.00
N ARG A 109 5.28 -15.83 26.17
CA ARG A 109 4.68 -15.90 24.83
C ARG A 109 3.24 -16.37 24.92
N PRO A 110 2.35 -15.92 24.03
CA PRO A 110 1.05 -16.55 23.85
C PRO A 110 1.20 -18.06 23.65
N GLU A 111 0.30 -18.84 24.20
CA GLU A 111 0.26 -20.28 23.98
C GLU A 111 0.12 -20.56 22.47
N GLY A 112 1.02 -21.36 21.93
CA GLY A 112 1.02 -21.76 20.52
C GLY A 112 2.42 -22.14 20.03
N ASP A 113 2.45 -22.87 18.93
CA ASP A 113 3.70 -23.26 18.27
C ASP A 113 4.36 -22.06 17.58
N MET A 114 5.69 -22.07 17.59
CA MET A 114 6.46 -21.07 16.84
C MET A 114 6.25 -21.29 15.35
N LEU A 115 5.85 -20.22 14.64
CA LEU A 115 5.77 -20.27 13.19
C LEU A 115 7.14 -20.55 12.57
N PRO A 116 7.19 -21.33 11.48
CA PRO A 116 8.43 -21.59 10.75
C PRO A 116 9.12 -20.30 10.31
N ALA A 117 10.45 -20.27 10.30
CA ALA A 117 11.23 -19.08 9.95
C ALA A 117 10.89 -18.55 8.54
N TRP A 118 10.57 -19.43 7.59
CA TRP A 118 10.17 -19.03 6.23
C TRP A 118 8.85 -18.24 6.21
N HIS A 119 7.91 -18.57 7.10
CA HIS A 119 6.67 -17.82 7.26
C HIS A 119 6.93 -16.40 7.76
N VAL A 120 7.84 -16.21 8.71
CA VAL A 120 8.27 -14.89 9.18
C VAL A 120 8.92 -14.08 8.05
N VAL A 121 9.71 -14.72 7.20
CA VAL A 121 10.30 -14.07 6.01
C VAL A 121 9.20 -13.59 5.06
N TRP A 122 8.22 -14.43 4.73
CA TRP A 122 7.09 -14.04 3.88
C TRP A 122 6.23 -12.95 4.51
N PHE A 123 6.00 -13.02 5.82
CA PHE A 123 5.33 -11.94 6.57
C PHE A 123 6.02 -10.59 6.35
N LEU A 124 7.35 -10.53 6.55
CA LEU A 124 8.10 -9.28 6.37
C LEU A 124 8.06 -8.78 4.91
N ILE A 125 8.19 -9.67 3.95
CA ILE A 125 8.12 -9.34 2.52
C ILE A 125 6.71 -8.87 2.16
N GLY A 126 5.68 -9.61 2.53
CA GLY A 126 4.28 -9.29 2.25
C GLY A 126 3.87 -7.95 2.85
N MET A 127 4.12 -7.74 4.15
CA MET A 127 3.78 -6.47 4.81
C MET A 127 4.56 -5.28 4.26
N THR A 128 5.83 -5.46 3.87
CA THR A 128 6.61 -4.42 3.21
C THR A 128 6.01 -4.09 1.84
N SER A 129 5.56 -5.09 1.08
CA SER A 129 4.95 -4.86 -0.24
C SER A 129 3.63 -4.10 -0.15
N VAL A 130 2.80 -4.38 0.86
CA VAL A 130 1.58 -3.58 1.16
C VAL A 130 1.95 -2.11 1.35
N GLY A 131 2.89 -1.83 2.27
CA GLY A 131 3.33 -0.46 2.51
C GLY A 131 3.87 0.24 1.26
N VAL A 132 4.66 -0.46 0.45
CA VAL A 132 5.19 0.10 -0.83
C VAL A 132 4.07 0.39 -1.82
N ALA A 133 3.11 -0.51 -1.97
CA ALA A 133 1.98 -0.35 -2.89
C ALA A 133 1.11 0.86 -2.49
N GLU A 134 0.78 0.97 -1.21
CA GLU A 134 0.03 2.10 -0.66
C GLU A 134 0.77 3.44 -0.83
N GLU A 135 2.08 3.47 -0.53
CA GLU A 135 2.90 4.66 -0.73
C GLU A 135 2.91 5.11 -2.19
N PHE A 136 3.04 4.17 -3.13
CA PHE A 136 3.05 4.50 -4.56
C PHE A 136 1.71 5.05 -5.02
N LEU A 137 0.61 4.44 -4.61
CA LEU A 137 -0.73 4.89 -4.99
C LEU A 137 -1.09 6.20 -4.28
N PHE A 138 -1.16 6.17 -2.94
CA PHE A 138 -1.74 7.28 -2.20
C PHE A 138 -0.81 8.50 -2.11
N ARG A 139 0.48 8.31 -1.91
CA ARG A 139 1.43 9.43 -1.85
C ARG A 139 2.03 9.78 -3.21
N GLY A 140 2.35 8.76 -4.03
CA GLY A 140 2.95 8.97 -5.34
C GLY A 140 1.96 9.47 -6.39
N VAL A 141 0.77 8.87 -6.50
CA VAL A 141 -0.22 9.19 -7.53
C VAL A 141 -1.25 10.19 -7.02
N ILE A 142 -1.98 9.86 -5.95
CA ILE A 142 -3.14 10.63 -5.49
C ILE A 142 -2.71 11.94 -4.84
N ALA A 143 -1.94 11.90 -3.75
CA ALA A 143 -1.56 13.10 -3.02
C ALA A 143 -0.79 14.10 -3.90
N GLN A 144 0.14 13.64 -4.75
CA GLN A 144 0.87 14.52 -5.66
C GLN A 144 -0.05 15.16 -6.69
N THR A 145 -1.05 14.46 -7.21
CA THR A 145 -2.02 15.02 -8.15
C THR A 145 -2.86 16.10 -7.47
N LEU A 146 -3.31 15.85 -6.24
CA LEU A 146 -4.09 16.81 -5.46
C LEU A 146 -3.28 18.03 -5.05
N LEU A 147 -2.01 17.87 -4.65
CA LEU A 147 -1.10 18.98 -4.35
C LEU A 147 -0.84 19.86 -5.57
N GLU A 148 -0.65 19.28 -6.75
CA GLU A 148 -0.50 20.04 -7.98
C GLU A 148 -1.77 20.81 -8.35
N HIS A 149 -2.95 20.27 -8.03
CA HIS A 149 -4.24 20.91 -8.31
C HIS A 149 -4.55 22.04 -7.33
N PHE A 150 -4.40 21.82 -6.03
CA PHE A 150 -4.73 22.81 -4.99
C PHE A 150 -3.62 23.80 -4.70
N GLY A 151 -2.40 23.52 -5.16
CA GLY A 151 -1.22 24.33 -4.93
C GLY A 151 -0.60 24.14 -3.55
N THR A 152 0.51 24.84 -3.32
CA THR A 152 1.37 24.72 -2.11
C THR A 152 1.00 25.70 -1.00
N SER A 153 -0.09 26.45 -1.11
CA SER A 153 -0.60 27.26 -0.01
C SER A 153 -1.03 26.40 1.16
N ARG A 154 -1.01 26.94 2.39
CA ARG A 154 -1.44 26.18 3.58
C ARG A 154 -2.82 25.53 3.39
N ALA A 155 -3.78 26.26 2.86
CA ALA A 155 -5.13 25.75 2.58
C ALA A 155 -5.11 24.67 1.48
N GLY A 156 -4.30 24.83 0.43
CA GLY A 156 -4.14 23.86 -0.64
C GLY A 156 -3.58 22.55 -0.16
N VAL A 157 -2.52 22.60 0.67
CA VAL A 157 -1.92 21.40 1.28
C VAL A 157 -2.94 20.68 2.17
N TRP A 158 -3.68 21.40 3.03
CA TRP A 158 -4.72 20.79 3.87
C TRP A 158 -5.80 20.09 3.04
N LYS A 159 -6.30 20.73 1.97
CA LYS A 159 -7.29 20.13 1.05
C LYS A 159 -6.74 18.84 0.43
N ALA A 160 -5.50 18.88 -0.07
CA ALA A 160 -4.87 17.72 -0.67
C ALA A 160 -4.70 16.56 0.33
N CYS A 161 -4.25 16.84 1.56
CA CYS A 161 -4.10 15.85 2.60
C CYS A 161 -5.43 15.22 3.03
N LEU A 162 -6.46 16.05 3.27
CA LEU A 162 -7.79 15.56 3.67
C LEU A 162 -8.41 14.68 2.58
N LEU A 163 -8.37 15.12 1.31
CA LEU A 163 -8.90 14.33 0.21
C LEU A 163 -8.11 13.05 -0.03
N SER A 164 -6.77 13.10 0.06
CA SER A 164 -5.95 11.88 -0.04
C SER A 164 -6.27 10.90 1.09
N GLY A 165 -6.51 11.39 2.31
CA GLY A 165 -6.96 10.59 3.44
C GLY A 165 -8.35 9.99 3.22
N LEU A 166 -9.27 10.69 2.55
CA LEU A 166 -10.58 10.16 2.20
C LEU A 166 -10.50 9.02 1.17
N TYR A 167 -9.67 9.17 0.13
CA TYR A 167 -9.39 8.08 -0.82
C TYR A 167 -8.82 6.86 -0.11
N PHE A 168 -7.80 7.05 0.73
CA PHE A 168 -7.21 5.98 1.54
C PHE A 168 -8.24 5.28 2.44
N GLY A 169 -9.07 6.06 3.14
CA GLY A 169 -10.12 5.52 4.00
C GLY A 169 -11.19 4.75 3.21
N ALA A 170 -11.58 5.24 2.02
CA ALA A 170 -12.56 4.58 1.16
C ALA A 170 -12.03 3.23 0.66
N ALA A 171 -10.76 3.15 0.22
CA ALA A 171 -10.13 1.89 -0.19
C ALA A 171 -10.17 0.84 0.93
N HIS A 172 -9.88 1.24 2.18
CA HIS A 172 -9.90 0.34 3.34
C HIS A 172 -11.31 -0.11 3.75
N GLN A 173 -12.35 0.71 3.53
CA GLN A 173 -13.74 0.29 3.78
C GLN A 173 -14.21 -0.74 2.76
N ILE A 174 -13.82 -0.59 1.49
CA ILE A 174 -14.14 -1.56 0.43
C ILE A 174 -13.48 -2.92 0.74
N GLY A 175 -12.24 -2.93 1.21
CA GLY A 175 -11.53 -4.16 1.59
C GLY A 175 -12.15 -4.90 2.79
N ARG A 176 -12.76 -4.19 3.75
CA ARG A 176 -13.41 -4.79 4.93
C ARG A 176 -14.78 -5.40 4.65
N ALA A 177 -15.42 -5.04 3.57
CA ALA A 177 -16.76 -5.58 3.22
C ALA A 177 -16.71 -7.04 2.73
N HIS A 178 -15.54 -7.64 2.65
CA HIS A 178 -15.31 -9.00 2.15
C HIS A 178 -14.71 -9.98 3.19
N VAL A 179 -14.69 -9.60 4.46
CA VAL A 179 -14.26 -10.47 5.58
C VAL A 179 -15.44 -10.97 6.38
#